data_7499d0c17a35477461e36f3702b0515f
#
_entry.id   7499d0c17a35477461e36f3702b0515f
#
_cell.length_a   1.000
_cell.length_b   1.000
_cell.length_c   1.000
_cell.angle_alpha   90.00
_cell.angle_beta   90.00
_cell.angle_gamma   90.00
#
_symmetry.space_group_name_H-M   'P 1'
#
loop_
_entity.id
_entity.type
_entity.pdbx_description
1 polymer ?
#
loop_
_entity_poly.entity_id
_entity_poly.type
_entity_poly.pdbx_seq_one_letter_code
_entity_poly.pdbx_strand_id
1 'polypeptide(L)'
;VDLQRTPIFVQAGASAIPIAAMVLALVEKQSGSQGKLSGCIASDPLGELAGTGRLPRSIEGAYDDMAQLTSWAGSQAPDLQTVLVRGHPYHDGGANAVQELAFAIATGVEYLRELHSRGLGIDQAAPSILFAFSLGSNFFMEIAKLRAARMLWAKVVAAFGGNEDSQKMRIHARTSSWNKTIYDPNVNMLRTTTEAFSGVLGGCDSMHIGPMDEIARLPSDFTRRVARNTHTVLREEAGLTRSIDPAGGSWYVENLTDSVARKAWDLFREVEKQGGMAAALQAGCPQGQVTAVSAERAKAYAQRRDILVGTNMYPTVAAKPLAP
;
A
#
# COMPACT_ATOMS: atom_id res chain seq x y z
N VAL A 1 12.90 -10.55 -18.96
CA VAL A 1 12.90 -9.20 -18.40
C VAL A 1 14.30 -8.89 -17.90
N ASP A 2 14.84 -7.72 -18.24
CA ASP A 2 16.12 -7.22 -17.74
C ASP A 2 15.88 -6.60 -16.35
N LEU A 3 16.29 -7.33 -15.31
CA LEU A 3 16.08 -6.94 -13.91
C LEU A 3 17.01 -5.79 -13.45
N GLN A 4 18.04 -5.48 -14.21
CA GLN A 4 18.91 -4.32 -13.93
C GLN A 4 18.26 -2.98 -14.36
N ARG A 5 17.33 -3.05 -15.31
CA ARG A 5 16.65 -1.88 -15.88
C ARG A 5 15.18 -1.78 -15.47
N THR A 6 14.62 -2.86 -14.94
CA THR A 6 13.19 -2.95 -14.60
C THR A 6 13.04 -3.15 -13.10
N PRO A 7 12.55 -2.15 -12.36
CA PRO A 7 12.25 -2.32 -10.94
C PRO A 7 11.26 -3.47 -10.72
N ILE A 8 11.49 -4.26 -9.68
CA ILE A 8 10.61 -5.37 -9.30
C ILE A 8 9.78 -5.00 -8.08
N PHE A 9 8.61 -5.62 -7.96
CA PHE A 9 7.81 -5.53 -6.75
C PHE A 9 7.38 -6.93 -6.31
N VAL A 10 7.95 -7.39 -5.20
CA VAL A 10 7.66 -8.71 -4.63
C VAL A 10 7.30 -8.55 -3.16
N GLN A 11 6.03 -8.82 -2.85
CA GLN A 11 5.55 -8.93 -1.48
C GLN A 11 5.93 -10.32 -0.95
N ALA A 12 7.13 -10.43 -0.40
CA ALA A 12 7.74 -11.71 -0.06
C ALA A 12 7.38 -12.23 1.32
N GLY A 13 6.90 -11.34 2.24
CA GLY A 13 6.56 -11.72 3.61
C GLY A 13 7.75 -12.38 4.33
N ALA A 14 7.50 -13.49 5.02
CA ALA A 14 8.54 -14.25 5.74
C ALA A 14 9.58 -14.91 4.81
N SER A 15 9.35 -14.92 3.50
CA SER A 15 10.28 -15.48 2.50
C SER A 15 11.15 -14.42 1.84
N ALA A 16 11.25 -13.22 2.40
CA ALA A 16 11.97 -12.11 1.77
C ALA A 16 13.47 -12.42 1.53
N ILE A 17 14.15 -12.98 2.52
CA ILE A 17 15.58 -13.35 2.38
C ILE A 17 15.80 -14.40 1.28
N PRO A 18 15.15 -15.58 1.30
CA PRO A 18 15.36 -16.57 0.24
C PRO A 18 14.92 -16.09 -1.15
N ILE A 19 13.86 -15.30 -1.27
CA ILE A 19 13.44 -14.73 -2.55
C ILE A 19 14.48 -13.73 -3.05
N ALA A 20 14.99 -12.84 -2.18
CA ALA A 20 16.06 -11.92 -2.54
C ALA A 20 17.30 -12.67 -3.04
N ALA A 21 17.72 -13.73 -2.33
CA ALA A 21 18.86 -14.55 -2.73
C ALA A 21 18.65 -15.21 -4.10
N MET A 22 17.45 -15.77 -4.39
CA MET A 22 17.12 -16.35 -5.70
C MET A 22 17.13 -15.32 -6.81
N VAL A 23 16.57 -14.12 -6.57
CA VAL A 23 16.57 -13.05 -7.58
C VAL A 23 17.97 -12.55 -7.85
N LEU A 24 18.80 -12.39 -6.83
CA LEU A 24 20.20 -12.02 -6.98
C LEU A 24 21.01 -13.04 -7.79
N ALA A 25 20.87 -14.33 -7.47
CA ALA A 25 21.52 -15.40 -8.22
C ALA A 25 21.10 -15.40 -9.70
N LEU A 26 19.83 -15.04 -9.99
CA LEU A 26 19.35 -14.88 -11.35
C LEU A 26 20.01 -13.69 -12.05
N VAL A 27 20.08 -12.54 -11.36
CA VAL A 27 20.71 -11.32 -11.90
C VAL A 27 22.19 -11.58 -12.17
N GLU A 28 22.91 -12.18 -11.23
CA GLU A 28 24.34 -12.53 -11.40
C GLU A 28 24.57 -13.47 -12.57
N LYS A 29 23.69 -14.49 -12.73
CA LYS A 29 23.75 -15.43 -13.86
C LYS A 29 23.50 -14.74 -15.21
N GLN A 30 22.63 -13.71 -15.25
CA GLN A 30 22.30 -13.00 -16.50
C GLN A 30 23.34 -11.95 -16.88
N SER A 31 23.97 -11.31 -15.93
CA SER A 31 24.83 -10.13 -16.15
C SER A 31 26.32 -10.37 -15.87
N GLY A 32 26.67 -11.48 -15.23
CA GLY A 32 28.05 -11.78 -14.82
C GLY A 32 28.56 -10.87 -13.67
N SER A 33 27.71 -10.02 -13.10
CA SER A 33 28.01 -9.17 -11.95
C SER A 33 26.80 -9.10 -11.00
N GLN A 34 27.04 -8.74 -9.75
CA GLN A 34 25.95 -8.33 -8.85
C GLN A 34 25.39 -7.01 -9.36
N GLY A 35 24.38 -7.08 -10.22
CA GLY A 35 23.80 -5.94 -10.90
C GLY A 35 23.00 -5.06 -9.95
N LYS A 36 22.70 -3.85 -10.40
CA LYS A 36 21.82 -2.92 -9.68
C LYS A 36 20.42 -3.48 -9.65
N LEU A 37 20.01 -4.02 -8.50
CA LEU A 37 18.64 -4.45 -8.26
C LEU A 37 17.86 -3.28 -7.65
N SER A 38 16.71 -2.94 -8.22
CA SER A 38 15.86 -1.85 -7.74
C SER A 38 14.40 -2.30 -7.58
N GLY A 39 13.65 -1.54 -6.80
CA GLY A 39 12.26 -1.83 -6.50
C GLY A 39 12.08 -2.40 -5.11
N CYS A 40 11.28 -3.44 -4.94
CA CYS A 40 10.89 -3.97 -3.64
C CYS A 40 10.95 -5.50 -3.60
N ILE A 41 11.70 -6.05 -2.66
CA ILE A 41 11.58 -7.43 -2.16
C ILE A 41 11.53 -7.33 -0.65
N ALA A 42 10.33 -7.36 -0.08
CA ALA A 42 10.17 -6.92 1.29
C ALA A 42 9.38 -7.87 2.18
N SER A 43 9.69 -7.78 3.47
CA SER A 43 8.93 -8.36 4.56
C SER A 43 8.00 -7.34 5.18
N ASP A 44 6.88 -7.81 5.76
CA ASP A 44 5.89 -7.02 6.49
C ASP A 44 5.24 -7.87 7.58
N PRO A 45 5.94 -8.12 8.70
CA PRO A 45 5.44 -9.00 9.75
C PRO A 45 4.12 -8.52 10.37
N LEU A 46 3.97 -7.23 10.61
CA LEU A 46 2.74 -6.68 11.20
C LEU A 46 1.57 -6.70 10.21
N GLY A 47 1.83 -6.44 8.93
CA GLY A 47 0.81 -6.60 7.90
C GLY A 47 0.41 -8.06 7.68
N GLU A 48 1.33 -9.02 7.84
CA GLU A 48 1.01 -10.45 7.86
C GLU A 48 0.12 -10.80 9.06
N LEU A 49 0.51 -10.34 10.25
CA LEU A 49 -0.27 -10.54 11.47
C LEU A 49 -1.67 -9.91 11.36
N ALA A 50 -1.79 -8.70 10.83
CA ALA A 50 -3.05 -8.02 10.62
C ALA A 50 -3.96 -8.75 9.62
N GLY A 51 -3.40 -9.30 8.54
CA GLY A 51 -4.15 -9.95 7.47
C GLY A 51 -4.52 -11.40 7.76
N THR A 52 -3.64 -12.16 8.44
CA THR A 52 -3.81 -13.61 8.65
C THR A 52 -4.03 -14.00 10.11
N GLY A 53 -3.77 -13.11 11.06
CA GLY A 53 -3.84 -13.37 12.50
C GLY A 53 -2.67 -14.21 13.03
N ARG A 54 -1.66 -14.52 12.23
CA ARG A 54 -0.53 -15.39 12.63
C ARG A 54 0.73 -15.09 11.84
N LEU A 55 1.85 -15.45 12.44
CA LEU A 55 3.17 -15.39 11.79
C LEU A 55 3.74 -16.82 11.72
N PRO A 56 4.57 -17.14 10.70
CA PRO A 56 5.23 -18.44 10.60
C PRO A 56 6.36 -18.63 11.62
N ARG A 57 6.80 -17.56 12.30
CA ARG A 57 7.82 -17.53 13.34
C ARG A 57 7.48 -16.46 14.39
N SER A 58 8.32 -16.33 15.44
CA SER A 58 8.18 -15.22 16.39
C SER A 58 8.33 -13.86 15.71
N ILE A 59 7.68 -12.85 16.26
CA ILE A 59 7.76 -11.49 15.74
C ILE A 59 9.20 -10.94 15.80
N GLU A 60 9.93 -11.26 16.87
CA GLU A 60 11.34 -10.89 17.03
C GLU A 60 12.21 -11.48 15.92
N GLY A 61 12.06 -12.79 15.64
CA GLY A 61 12.78 -13.43 14.53
C GLY A 61 12.41 -12.88 13.16
N ALA A 62 11.18 -12.39 12.97
CA ALA A 62 10.78 -11.71 11.74
C ALA A 62 11.42 -10.31 11.62
N TYR A 63 11.58 -9.59 12.74
CA TYR A 63 12.32 -8.32 12.77
C TYR A 63 13.82 -8.52 12.57
N ASP A 64 14.40 -9.61 13.08
CA ASP A 64 15.82 -9.95 12.84
C ASP A 64 16.08 -10.19 11.35
N ASP A 65 15.25 -10.98 10.69
CA ASP A 65 15.33 -11.22 9.25
C ASP A 65 15.17 -9.91 8.45
N MET A 66 14.22 -9.06 8.84
CA MET A 66 14.01 -7.75 8.22
C MET A 66 15.24 -6.87 8.32
N ALA A 67 15.85 -6.79 9.52
CA ALA A 67 17.06 -6.01 9.76
C ALA A 67 18.26 -6.56 8.97
N GLN A 68 18.43 -7.89 8.94
CA GLN A 68 19.49 -8.54 8.17
C GLN A 68 19.40 -8.21 6.68
N LEU A 69 18.22 -8.35 6.09
CA LEU A 69 18.00 -8.05 4.66
C LEU A 69 18.23 -6.57 4.38
N THR A 70 17.76 -5.67 5.26
CA THR A 70 17.92 -4.22 5.10
C THR A 70 19.38 -3.80 5.23
N SER A 71 20.12 -4.36 6.18
CA SER A 71 21.56 -4.12 6.34
C SER A 71 22.34 -4.53 5.09
N TRP A 72 22.05 -5.73 4.58
CA TRP A 72 22.67 -6.23 3.36
C TRP A 72 22.32 -5.33 2.15
N ALA A 73 21.06 -4.98 1.96
CA ALA A 73 20.62 -4.16 0.83
C ALA A 73 21.24 -2.76 0.85
N GLY A 74 21.42 -2.16 2.02
CA GLY A 74 22.06 -0.85 2.17
C GLY A 74 23.48 -0.78 1.57
N SER A 75 24.20 -1.91 1.55
CA SER A 75 25.55 -1.99 0.96
C SER A 75 25.58 -2.53 -0.46
N GLN A 76 24.70 -3.45 -0.84
CA GLN A 76 24.77 -4.21 -2.09
C GLN A 76 23.68 -3.82 -3.11
N ALA A 77 22.54 -3.30 -2.65
CA ALA A 77 21.40 -2.95 -3.48
C ALA A 77 20.66 -1.72 -2.89
N PRO A 78 21.28 -0.54 -2.82
CA PRO A 78 20.72 0.62 -2.12
C PRO A 78 19.41 1.14 -2.71
N ASP A 79 19.07 0.78 -3.95
CA ASP A 79 17.82 1.12 -4.61
C ASP A 79 16.69 0.10 -4.35
N LEU A 80 16.95 -0.94 -3.53
CA LEU A 80 15.98 -1.97 -3.17
C LEU A 80 15.31 -1.65 -1.83
N GLN A 81 13.99 -1.52 -1.82
CA GLN A 81 13.19 -1.47 -0.58
C GLN A 81 13.02 -2.89 -0.03
N THR A 82 13.31 -3.07 1.24
CA THR A 82 13.29 -4.37 1.93
C THR A 82 12.24 -4.48 3.01
N VAL A 83 11.59 -3.37 3.33
CA VAL A 83 10.52 -3.28 4.32
C VAL A 83 9.27 -2.77 3.63
N LEU A 84 8.16 -3.50 3.79
CA LEU A 84 6.86 -3.11 3.26
C LEU A 84 5.92 -2.78 4.42
N VAL A 85 5.25 -1.66 4.33
CA VAL A 85 4.14 -1.29 5.22
C VAL A 85 2.85 -1.34 4.43
N ARG A 86 2.04 -2.36 4.67
CA ARG A 86 0.76 -2.54 3.96
C ARG A 86 -0.40 -1.92 4.71
N GLY A 87 -1.11 -0.99 4.07
CA GLY A 87 -2.45 -0.57 4.45
C GLY A 87 -3.54 -1.56 4.02
N HIS A 88 -3.23 -2.42 3.05
CA HIS A 88 -4.18 -3.35 2.43
C HIS A 88 -4.97 -4.22 3.42
N PRO A 89 -4.39 -4.86 4.45
CA PRO A 89 -5.15 -5.69 5.39
C PRO A 89 -6.27 -4.92 6.08
N TYR A 90 -6.03 -3.66 6.42
CA TYR A 90 -7.02 -2.80 7.05
C TYR A 90 -8.09 -2.35 6.05
N HIS A 91 -7.67 -1.88 4.87
CA HIS A 91 -8.57 -1.45 3.81
C HIS A 91 -9.49 -2.59 3.33
N ASP A 92 -8.93 -3.77 3.06
CA ASP A 92 -9.65 -4.95 2.60
C ASP A 92 -10.59 -5.50 3.71
N GLY A 93 -10.26 -5.26 4.98
CA GLY A 93 -11.15 -5.47 6.13
C GLY A 93 -12.29 -4.46 6.26
N GLY A 94 -12.28 -3.38 5.47
CA GLY A 94 -13.33 -2.35 5.46
C GLY A 94 -12.96 -1.05 6.16
N ALA A 95 -11.70 -0.84 6.53
CA ALA A 95 -11.23 0.43 7.10
C ALA A 95 -11.53 1.62 6.19
N ASN A 96 -11.72 2.78 6.80
CA ASN A 96 -11.73 4.04 6.06
C ASN A 96 -10.31 4.57 5.83
N ALA A 97 -10.18 5.62 5.01
CA ALA A 97 -8.89 6.21 4.62
C ALA A 97 -8.04 6.70 5.82
N VAL A 98 -8.69 7.22 6.87
CA VAL A 98 -8.02 7.69 8.09
C VAL A 98 -7.42 6.53 8.88
N GLN A 99 -8.17 5.44 9.03
CA GLN A 99 -7.72 4.24 9.73
C GLN A 99 -6.56 3.56 8.99
N GLU A 100 -6.70 3.37 7.66
CA GLU A 100 -5.63 2.81 6.83
C GLU A 100 -4.33 3.61 6.98
N LEU A 101 -4.43 4.95 6.89
CA LEU A 101 -3.28 5.84 7.03
C LEU A 101 -2.67 5.77 8.43
N ALA A 102 -3.48 5.87 9.48
CA ALA A 102 -3.00 5.86 10.87
C ALA A 102 -2.28 4.56 11.22
N PHE A 103 -2.86 3.41 10.85
CA PHE A 103 -2.25 2.10 11.12
C PHE A 103 -0.99 1.86 10.28
N ALA A 104 -0.94 2.37 9.04
CA ALA A 104 0.27 2.33 8.23
C ALA A 104 1.39 3.18 8.85
N ILE A 105 1.11 4.41 9.29
CA ILE A 105 2.11 5.24 9.99
C ILE A 105 2.59 4.57 11.27
N ALA A 106 1.69 4.01 12.08
CA ALA A 106 2.06 3.28 13.31
C ALA A 106 2.94 2.07 13.01
N THR A 107 2.61 1.30 11.97
CA THR A 107 3.45 0.18 11.50
C THR A 107 4.84 0.66 11.06
N GLY A 108 4.91 1.73 10.30
CA GLY A 108 6.19 2.33 9.87
C GLY A 108 7.05 2.79 11.05
N VAL A 109 6.45 3.40 12.07
CA VAL A 109 7.13 3.82 13.31
C VAL A 109 7.67 2.61 14.07
N GLU A 110 6.88 1.55 14.18
CA GLU A 110 7.32 0.30 14.82
C GLU A 110 8.54 -0.26 14.09
N TYR A 111 8.50 -0.35 12.75
CA TYR A 111 9.64 -0.86 11.97
C TYR A 111 10.87 0.04 12.08
N LEU A 112 10.73 1.37 12.14
CA LEU A 112 11.87 2.26 12.40
C LEU A 112 12.52 1.97 13.74
N ARG A 113 11.74 1.77 14.81
CA ARG A 113 12.24 1.42 16.15
C ARG A 113 12.96 0.09 16.14
N GLU A 114 12.36 -0.92 15.51
CA GLU A 114 12.91 -2.27 15.46
C GLU A 114 14.19 -2.35 14.64
N LEU A 115 14.27 -1.64 13.52
CA LEU A 115 15.51 -1.55 12.74
C LEU A 115 16.59 -0.76 13.49
N HIS A 116 16.22 0.33 14.15
CA HIS A 116 17.16 1.15 14.92
C HIS A 116 17.72 0.39 16.13
N SER A 117 16.91 -0.36 16.86
CA SER A 117 17.35 -1.19 17.99
C SER A 117 18.32 -2.30 17.57
N ARG A 118 18.27 -2.70 16.27
CA ARG A 118 19.17 -3.69 15.65
C ARG A 118 20.38 -3.05 14.96
N GLY A 119 20.65 -1.76 15.23
CA GLY A 119 21.86 -1.06 14.83
C GLY A 119 21.80 -0.37 13.47
N LEU A 120 20.63 -0.30 12.80
CA LEU A 120 20.50 0.48 11.57
C LEU A 120 20.25 1.96 11.88
N GLY A 121 20.99 2.86 11.24
CA GLY A 121 20.76 4.29 11.33
C GLY A 121 19.42 4.68 10.66
N ILE A 122 18.80 5.77 11.12
CA ILE A 122 17.52 6.23 10.58
C ILE A 122 17.61 6.53 9.07
N ASP A 123 18.73 7.10 8.63
CA ASP A 123 18.97 7.43 7.22
C ASP A 123 19.20 6.19 6.32
N GLN A 124 19.41 5.03 6.92
CA GLN A 124 19.40 3.74 6.22
C GLN A 124 18.05 3.05 6.31
N ALA A 125 17.40 3.10 7.47
CA ALA A 125 16.14 2.41 7.74
C ALA A 125 14.95 3.06 7.00
N ALA A 126 14.79 4.39 7.09
CA ALA A 126 13.65 5.07 6.51
C ALA A 126 13.53 4.93 4.97
N PRO A 127 14.62 5.07 4.17
CA PRO A 127 14.55 4.86 2.72
C PRO A 127 14.29 3.41 2.30
N SER A 128 14.54 2.43 3.18
CA SER A 128 14.27 1.02 2.91
C SER A 128 12.78 0.65 3.01
N ILE A 129 11.96 1.56 3.54
CA ILE A 129 10.52 1.35 3.77
C ILE A 129 9.72 1.83 2.56
N LEU A 130 8.90 0.94 2.02
CA LEU A 130 7.88 1.22 1.02
C LEU A 130 6.49 1.12 1.66
N PHE A 131 5.69 2.16 1.54
CA PHE A 131 4.30 2.14 1.99
C PHE A 131 3.38 1.70 0.84
N ALA A 132 2.47 0.77 1.11
CA ALA A 132 1.53 0.26 0.13
C ALA A 132 0.09 0.55 0.57
N PHE A 133 -0.57 1.48 -0.14
CA PHE A 133 -1.94 1.91 0.13
C PHE A 133 -2.92 1.39 -0.90
N SER A 134 -4.15 1.12 -0.46
CA SER A 134 -5.27 0.85 -1.35
C SER A 134 -5.90 2.15 -1.85
N LEU A 135 -6.46 2.14 -3.05
CA LEU A 135 -7.18 3.27 -3.64
C LEU A 135 -8.66 2.89 -3.76
N GLY A 136 -9.50 3.52 -2.97
CA GLY A 136 -10.94 3.29 -2.97
C GLY A 136 -11.70 4.20 -3.94
N SER A 137 -13.03 4.17 -3.85
CA SER A 137 -13.91 4.88 -4.78
C SER A 137 -14.01 6.39 -4.53
N ASN A 138 -13.58 6.89 -3.37
CA ASN A 138 -13.67 8.32 -3.07
C ASN A 138 -12.44 9.07 -3.59
N PHE A 139 -12.55 9.55 -4.82
CA PHE A 139 -11.46 10.14 -5.61
C PHE A 139 -10.62 11.17 -4.85
N PHE A 140 -11.24 12.20 -4.30
CA PHE A 140 -10.50 13.26 -3.59
C PHE A 140 -9.97 12.81 -2.24
N MET A 141 -10.65 11.88 -1.58
CA MET A 141 -10.17 11.30 -0.31
C MET A 141 -8.87 10.53 -0.52
N GLU A 142 -8.75 9.78 -1.62
CA GLU A 142 -7.54 9.02 -1.92
C GLU A 142 -6.36 9.95 -2.26
N ILE A 143 -6.59 11.02 -3.01
CA ILE A 143 -5.57 12.06 -3.25
C ILE A 143 -5.11 12.66 -1.91
N ALA A 144 -6.05 13.07 -1.07
CA ALA A 144 -5.77 13.67 0.23
C ALA A 144 -5.02 12.71 1.16
N LYS A 145 -5.39 11.42 1.18
CA LYS A 145 -4.71 10.37 1.96
C LYS A 145 -3.24 10.25 1.58
N LEU A 146 -2.91 10.15 0.30
CA LEU A 146 -1.52 10.02 -0.15
C LEU A 146 -0.69 11.28 0.13
N ARG A 147 -1.28 12.47 0.00
CA ARG A 147 -0.64 13.73 0.38
C ARG A 147 -0.42 13.82 1.90
N ALA A 148 -1.44 13.48 2.70
CA ALA A 148 -1.33 13.43 4.17
C ALA A 148 -0.29 12.41 4.64
N ALA A 149 -0.18 11.25 3.97
CA ALA A 149 0.80 10.22 4.28
C ALA A 149 2.24 10.76 4.21
N ARG A 150 2.60 11.46 3.12
CA ARG A 150 3.93 12.07 2.98
C ARG A 150 4.22 13.09 4.05
N MET A 151 3.23 13.94 4.35
CA MET A 151 3.37 14.99 5.36
C MET A 151 3.59 14.40 6.77
N LEU A 152 2.84 13.36 7.12
CA LEU A 152 2.97 12.71 8.43
C LEU A 152 4.28 11.93 8.54
N TRP A 153 4.66 11.19 7.50
CA TRP A 153 5.89 10.42 7.49
C TRP A 153 7.12 11.31 7.60
N ALA A 154 7.17 12.41 6.86
CA ALA A 154 8.27 13.37 6.97
C ALA A 154 8.45 13.89 8.40
N LYS A 155 7.34 14.21 9.10
CA LYS A 155 7.38 14.60 10.53
C LYS A 155 7.88 13.49 11.44
N VAL A 156 7.47 12.24 11.18
CA VAL A 156 7.95 11.07 11.93
C VAL A 156 9.46 10.91 11.77
N VAL A 157 9.95 10.85 10.54
CA VAL A 157 11.39 10.63 10.28
C VAL A 157 12.22 11.79 10.80
N ALA A 158 11.76 13.03 10.67
CA ALA A 158 12.42 14.19 11.27
C ALA A 158 12.50 14.06 12.81
N ALA A 159 11.46 13.57 13.47
CA ALA A 159 11.46 13.34 14.92
C ALA A 159 12.45 12.25 15.36
N PHE A 160 12.74 11.28 14.48
CA PHE A 160 13.81 10.30 14.68
C PHE A 160 15.21 10.82 14.33
N GLY A 161 15.34 12.08 13.86
CA GLY A 161 16.62 12.69 13.48
C GLY A 161 17.08 12.39 12.06
N GLY A 162 16.19 11.86 11.19
CA GLY A 162 16.51 11.59 9.79
C GLY A 162 16.65 12.86 8.95
N ASN A 163 17.55 12.83 7.98
CA ASN A 163 17.81 13.93 7.05
C ASN A 163 16.65 14.15 6.06
N GLU A 164 16.69 15.23 5.26
CA GLU A 164 15.63 15.59 4.31
C GLU A 164 15.35 14.51 3.25
N ASP A 165 16.38 13.79 2.81
CA ASP A 165 16.21 12.71 1.82
C ASP A 165 15.52 11.50 2.44
N SER A 166 15.85 11.15 3.67
CA SER A 166 15.23 10.05 4.42
C SER A 166 13.77 10.33 4.80
N GLN A 167 13.36 11.60 4.86
CA GLN A 167 11.97 12.01 5.12
C GLN A 167 11.03 11.76 3.92
N LYS A 168 11.58 11.47 2.73
CA LYS A 168 10.79 11.22 1.52
C LYS A 168 10.12 9.85 1.59
N MET A 169 8.79 9.84 1.69
CA MET A 169 8.02 8.61 1.68
C MET A 169 7.96 8.00 0.28
N ARG A 170 8.26 6.71 0.16
CA ARG A 170 7.99 5.92 -1.05
C ARG A 170 6.63 5.28 -0.96
N ILE A 171 5.80 5.42 -2.00
CA ILE A 171 4.42 4.94 -2.01
C ILE A 171 4.17 4.03 -3.21
N HIS A 172 3.78 2.78 -2.91
CA HIS A 172 3.11 1.89 -3.85
C HIS A 172 1.60 2.01 -3.65
N ALA A 173 0.83 2.13 -4.71
CA ALA A 173 -0.63 2.15 -4.64
C ALA A 173 -1.22 0.90 -5.31
N ARG A 174 -2.38 0.43 -4.81
CA ARG A 174 -3.14 -0.64 -5.44
C ARG A 174 -4.60 -0.25 -5.50
N THR A 175 -5.27 -0.51 -6.62
CA THR A 175 -6.72 -0.35 -6.70
C THR A 175 -7.43 -1.28 -5.70
N SER A 176 -8.51 -0.78 -5.10
CA SER A 176 -9.21 -1.47 -4.00
C SER A 176 -9.83 -2.80 -4.45
N SER A 177 -9.75 -3.83 -3.60
CA SER A 177 -10.55 -5.04 -3.72
C SER A 177 -11.93 -4.91 -3.04
N TRP A 178 -12.06 -4.02 -2.05
CA TRP A 178 -13.26 -3.83 -1.25
C TRP A 178 -14.51 -3.44 -2.06
N ASN A 179 -14.37 -2.60 -3.06
CA ASN A 179 -15.48 -2.07 -3.86
C ASN A 179 -15.68 -2.78 -5.19
N LYS A 180 -15.01 -3.90 -5.41
CA LYS A 180 -15.21 -4.74 -6.59
C LYS A 180 -16.35 -5.72 -6.36
N THR A 181 -17.00 -6.12 -7.46
CA THR A 181 -18.17 -7.00 -7.40
C THR A 181 -18.08 -8.07 -8.49
N ILE A 182 -18.65 -9.23 -8.19
CA ILE A 182 -18.85 -10.30 -9.18
C ILE A 182 -20.03 -10.02 -10.12
N TYR A 183 -20.90 -9.09 -9.74
CA TYR A 183 -22.03 -8.64 -10.55
C TYR A 183 -21.56 -7.53 -11.50
N ASP A 184 -21.88 -7.61 -12.78
CA ASP A 184 -21.44 -6.68 -13.81
C ASP A 184 -19.93 -6.34 -13.75
N PRO A 185 -19.06 -7.34 -14.01
CA PRO A 185 -17.63 -7.21 -13.79
C PRO A 185 -16.96 -6.14 -14.67
N ASN A 186 -17.58 -5.79 -15.81
CA ASN A 186 -17.05 -4.75 -16.68
C ASN A 186 -17.04 -3.37 -16.01
N VAL A 187 -17.95 -3.13 -15.07
CA VAL A 187 -17.96 -1.89 -14.26
C VAL A 187 -16.77 -1.82 -13.32
N ASN A 188 -16.19 -2.96 -12.92
CA ASN A 188 -14.93 -2.94 -12.12
C ASN A 188 -13.79 -2.26 -12.88
N MET A 189 -13.74 -2.39 -14.21
CA MET A 189 -12.73 -1.71 -15.04
C MET A 189 -12.85 -0.18 -14.95
N LEU A 190 -14.07 0.34 -14.92
CA LEU A 190 -14.32 1.77 -14.74
C LEU A 190 -13.88 2.23 -13.34
N ARG A 191 -14.17 1.43 -12.31
CA ARG A 191 -13.72 1.70 -10.92
C ARG A 191 -12.20 1.75 -10.84
N THR A 192 -11.51 0.72 -11.35
CA THR A 192 -10.04 0.67 -11.30
C THR A 192 -9.40 1.84 -12.06
N THR A 193 -10.03 2.33 -13.12
CA THR A 193 -9.53 3.49 -13.86
C THR A 193 -9.62 4.78 -13.04
N THR A 194 -10.76 5.04 -12.36
CA THR A 194 -10.91 6.23 -11.52
C THR A 194 -10.04 6.17 -10.25
N GLU A 195 -9.89 4.98 -9.68
CA GLU A 195 -8.97 4.73 -8.56
C GLU A 195 -7.51 4.98 -8.97
N ALA A 196 -7.08 4.41 -10.10
CA ALA A 196 -5.73 4.64 -10.62
C ALA A 196 -5.48 6.12 -10.91
N PHE A 197 -6.47 6.83 -11.45
CA PHE A 197 -6.37 8.26 -11.67
C PHE A 197 -6.13 9.01 -10.35
N SER A 198 -6.88 8.70 -9.27
CA SER A 198 -6.66 9.31 -7.97
C SER A 198 -5.26 9.04 -7.41
N GLY A 199 -4.74 7.82 -7.61
CA GLY A 199 -3.40 7.44 -7.18
C GLY A 199 -2.29 8.22 -7.90
N VAL A 200 -2.43 8.43 -9.22
CA VAL A 200 -1.48 9.24 -10.00
C VAL A 200 -1.50 10.69 -9.52
N LEU A 201 -2.69 11.29 -9.38
CA LEU A 201 -2.81 12.67 -8.88
C LEU A 201 -2.35 12.82 -7.42
N GLY A 202 -2.54 11.80 -6.61
CA GLY A 202 -2.00 11.71 -5.24
C GLY A 202 -0.49 11.48 -5.20
N GLY A 203 0.15 11.21 -6.36
CA GLY A 203 1.60 11.13 -6.54
C GLY A 203 2.20 9.82 -6.01
N CYS A 204 1.60 8.66 -6.21
CA CYS A 204 2.26 7.39 -5.91
C CYS A 204 3.48 7.15 -6.82
N ASP A 205 4.51 6.49 -6.28
CA ASP A 205 5.74 6.18 -7.03
C ASP A 205 5.57 4.96 -7.95
N SER A 206 4.72 4.03 -7.56
CA SER A 206 4.36 2.86 -8.35
C SER A 206 2.92 2.43 -8.06
N MET A 207 2.33 1.65 -8.98
CA MET A 207 0.93 1.26 -8.85
C MET A 207 0.67 -0.13 -9.42
N HIS A 208 -0.24 -0.86 -8.74
CA HIS A 208 -0.90 -2.05 -9.28
C HIS A 208 -2.36 -1.73 -9.59
N ILE A 209 -2.77 -1.92 -10.83
CA ILE A 209 -4.19 -1.86 -11.24
C ILE A 209 -4.70 -3.28 -11.34
N GLY A 210 -5.67 -3.63 -10.47
CA GLY A 210 -6.27 -4.94 -10.45
C GLY A 210 -7.09 -5.23 -11.70
N PRO A 211 -6.93 -6.41 -12.33
CA PRO A 211 -7.83 -6.87 -13.37
C PRO A 211 -9.29 -6.92 -12.90
N MET A 212 -10.23 -6.67 -13.79
CA MET A 212 -11.66 -6.57 -13.45
C MET A 212 -12.27 -7.83 -12.84
N ASP A 213 -11.62 -8.98 -13.00
CA ASP A 213 -12.07 -10.29 -12.56
C ASP A 213 -11.23 -10.88 -11.41
N GLU A 214 -10.24 -10.15 -10.88
CA GLU A 214 -9.29 -10.67 -9.86
C GLU A 214 -9.94 -11.11 -8.55
N ILE A 215 -11.12 -10.55 -8.20
CA ILE A 215 -11.83 -10.91 -6.96
C ILE A 215 -12.58 -12.25 -7.05
N ALA A 216 -12.81 -12.76 -8.25
CA ALA A 216 -13.62 -13.96 -8.48
C ALA A 216 -12.80 -15.15 -8.97
N ARG A 217 -11.73 -14.90 -9.71
CA ARG A 217 -10.95 -15.95 -10.36
C ARG A 217 -9.53 -15.50 -10.70
N LEU A 218 -8.69 -16.44 -11.10
CA LEU A 218 -7.39 -16.10 -11.67
C LEU A 218 -7.59 -15.27 -12.97
N PRO A 219 -7.05 -14.05 -13.03
CA PRO A 219 -7.24 -13.16 -14.17
C PRO A 219 -6.75 -13.77 -15.48
N SER A 220 -7.53 -13.59 -16.55
CA SER A 220 -7.16 -14.00 -17.91
C SER A 220 -6.12 -13.07 -18.52
N ASP A 221 -5.48 -13.51 -19.62
CA ASP A 221 -4.54 -12.65 -20.37
C ASP A 221 -5.22 -11.39 -20.89
N PHE A 222 -6.49 -11.48 -21.28
CA PHE A 222 -7.29 -10.33 -21.71
C PHE A 222 -7.45 -9.31 -20.57
N THR A 223 -7.91 -9.74 -19.40
CA THR A 223 -8.16 -8.83 -18.27
C THR A 223 -6.86 -8.24 -17.71
N ARG A 224 -5.78 -9.00 -17.68
CA ARG A 224 -4.43 -8.51 -17.35
C ARG A 224 -3.94 -7.47 -18.36
N ARG A 225 -4.19 -7.71 -19.66
CA ARG A 225 -3.83 -6.74 -20.71
C ARG A 225 -4.61 -5.44 -20.55
N VAL A 226 -5.92 -5.49 -20.27
CA VAL A 226 -6.74 -4.29 -20.03
C VAL A 226 -6.20 -3.51 -18.83
N ALA A 227 -5.97 -4.15 -17.70
CA ALA A 227 -5.43 -3.51 -16.50
C ALA A 227 -4.07 -2.84 -16.78
N ARG A 228 -3.16 -3.52 -17.49
CA ARG A 228 -1.88 -2.93 -17.90
C ARG A 228 -2.05 -1.75 -18.84
N ASN A 229 -2.97 -1.83 -19.81
CA ASN A 229 -3.21 -0.75 -20.74
C ASN A 229 -3.85 0.47 -20.07
N THR A 230 -4.57 0.32 -18.96
CA THR A 230 -5.05 1.45 -18.17
C THR A 230 -3.89 2.34 -17.70
N HIS A 231 -2.77 1.75 -17.24
CA HIS A 231 -1.56 2.54 -16.93
C HIS A 231 -1.05 3.31 -18.15
N THR A 232 -1.01 2.64 -19.30
CA THR A 232 -0.48 3.23 -20.53
C THR A 232 -1.36 4.39 -21.01
N VAL A 233 -2.69 4.23 -20.98
CA VAL A 233 -3.64 5.30 -21.34
C VAL A 233 -3.48 6.51 -20.42
N LEU A 234 -3.42 6.30 -19.10
CA LEU A 234 -3.25 7.38 -18.12
C LEU A 234 -1.92 8.12 -18.30
N ARG A 235 -0.85 7.42 -18.67
CA ARG A 235 0.47 7.99 -18.87
C ARG A 235 0.62 8.66 -20.23
N GLU A 236 0.32 7.94 -21.31
CA GLU A 236 0.66 8.35 -22.68
C GLU A 236 -0.42 9.22 -23.31
N GLU A 237 -1.70 8.84 -23.17
CA GLU A 237 -2.81 9.57 -23.80
C GLU A 237 -3.29 10.73 -22.91
N ALA A 238 -3.56 10.46 -21.64
CA ALA A 238 -4.02 11.48 -20.70
C ALA A 238 -2.87 12.38 -20.18
N GLY A 239 -1.61 11.97 -20.31
CA GLY A 239 -0.45 12.77 -19.96
C GLY A 239 -0.34 13.11 -18.47
N LEU A 240 -0.91 12.30 -17.58
CA LEU A 240 -1.02 12.62 -16.16
C LEU A 240 0.31 12.72 -15.42
N THR A 241 1.37 12.17 -15.97
CA THR A 241 2.73 12.21 -15.38
C THR A 241 3.51 13.48 -15.71
N ARG A 242 2.91 14.42 -16.46
CA ARG A 242 3.58 15.67 -16.89
C ARG A 242 3.57 16.76 -15.81
N SER A 243 2.79 16.59 -14.75
CA SER A 243 2.68 17.54 -13.65
C SER A 243 2.96 16.85 -12.31
N ILE A 244 3.61 17.58 -11.41
CA ILE A 244 3.84 17.15 -10.03
C ILE A 244 2.79 17.83 -9.14
N ASP A 245 2.12 17.04 -8.28
CA ASP A 245 1.06 17.48 -7.36
C ASP A 245 0.01 18.40 -8.03
N PRO A 246 -0.66 17.94 -9.10
CA PRO A 246 -1.59 18.79 -9.86
C PRO A 246 -2.82 19.20 -9.03
N ALA A 247 -3.07 18.54 -7.90
CA ALA A 247 -4.12 18.87 -6.95
C ALA A 247 -3.69 19.95 -5.93
N GLY A 248 -2.40 20.29 -5.88
CA GLY A 248 -1.84 21.31 -5.01
C GLY A 248 -2.44 22.69 -5.26
N GLY A 249 -2.76 23.41 -4.18
CA GLY A 249 -3.42 24.73 -4.22
C GLY A 249 -4.94 24.67 -4.38
N SER A 250 -5.55 23.51 -4.60
CA SER A 250 -7.00 23.35 -4.53
C SER A 250 -7.46 23.49 -3.08
N TRP A 251 -8.26 24.49 -2.79
CA TRP A 251 -8.78 24.74 -1.44
C TRP A 251 -9.45 23.52 -0.82
N TYR A 252 -10.21 22.80 -1.62
CA TYR A 252 -10.88 21.59 -1.18
C TYR A 252 -9.88 20.48 -0.82
N VAL A 253 -8.91 20.22 -1.71
CA VAL A 253 -7.91 19.17 -1.49
C VAL A 253 -6.98 19.50 -0.33
N GLU A 254 -6.55 20.77 -0.20
CA GLU A 254 -5.70 21.21 0.92
C GLU A 254 -6.42 21.04 2.27
N ASN A 255 -7.66 21.50 2.38
CA ASN A 255 -8.46 21.34 3.60
C ASN A 255 -8.73 19.87 3.92
N LEU A 256 -9.02 19.06 2.90
CA LEU A 256 -9.26 17.63 3.09
C LEU A 256 -7.96 16.92 3.53
N THR A 257 -6.82 17.27 2.93
CA THR A 257 -5.50 16.73 3.30
C THR A 257 -5.17 17.03 4.77
N ASP A 258 -5.33 18.29 5.21
CA ASP A 258 -5.09 18.67 6.60
C ASP A 258 -6.04 17.93 7.56
N SER A 259 -7.32 17.84 7.21
CA SER A 259 -8.33 17.14 8.02
C SER A 259 -8.03 15.63 8.15
N VAL A 260 -7.63 14.97 7.06
CA VAL A 260 -7.23 13.56 7.07
C VAL A 260 -5.96 13.38 7.90
N ALA A 261 -4.97 14.25 7.72
CA ALA A 261 -3.72 14.19 8.46
C ALA A 261 -3.93 14.32 9.98
N ARG A 262 -4.74 15.30 10.42
CA ARG A 262 -5.04 15.49 11.86
C ARG A 262 -5.73 14.28 12.45
N LYS A 263 -6.79 13.78 11.80
CA LYS A 263 -7.52 12.61 12.30
C LYS A 263 -6.66 11.34 12.31
N ALA A 264 -5.85 11.14 11.29
CA ALA A 264 -4.92 10.00 11.26
C ALA A 264 -3.83 10.13 12.33
N TRP A 265 -3.34 11.34 12.60
CA TRP A 265 -2.38 11.59 13.67
C TRP A 265 -2.97 11.34 15.06
N ASP A 266 -4.21 11.75 15.30
CA ASP A 266 -4.87 11.48 16.57
C ASP A 266 -5.04 9.99 16.80
N LEU A 267 -5.49 9.24 15.79
CA LEU A 267 -5.62 7.78 15.87
C LEU A 267 -4.24 7.10 16.02
N PHE A 268 -3.22 7.56 15.32
CA PHE A 268 -1.84 7.09 15.48
C PHE A 268 -1.38 7.26 16.94
N ARG A 269 -1.62 8.41 17.55
CA ARG A 269 -1.28 8.67 18.96
C ARG A 269 -2.01 7.74 19.94
N GLU A 270 -3.24 7.33 19.61
CA GLU A 270 -3.98 6.33 20.40
C GLU A 270 -3.32 4.96 20.31
N VAL A 271 -2.85 4.56 19.14
CA VAL A 271 -2.07 3.30 18.95
C VAL A 271 -0.76 3.36 19.73
N GLU A 272 -0.04 4.48 19.67
CA GLU A 272 1.22 4.68 20.40
C GLU A 272 1.04 4.59 21.92
N LYS A 273 -0.06 5.14 22.47
CA LYS A 273 -0.38 5.01 23.90
C LYS A 273 -0.62 3.56 24.36
N GLN A 274 -0.94 2.66 23.43
CA GLN A 274 -1.13 1.24 23.72
C GLN A 274 0.18 0.43 23.66
N GLY A 275 1.31 1.08 23.43
CA GLY A 275 2.63 0.45 23.33
C GLY A 275 3.06 0.18 21.88
N GLY A 276 2.47 0.88 20.89
CA GLY A 276 2.80 0.75 19.47
C GLY A 276 1.91 -0.23 18.73
N MET A 277 2.23 -0.43 17.44
CA MET A 277 1.36 -1.19 16.54
C MET A 277 1.33 -2.69 16.85
N ALA A 278 2.44 -3.27 17.23
CA ALA A 278 2.52 -4.69 17.61
C ALA A 278 1.62 -5.00 18.81
N ALA A 279 1.70 -4.19 19.89
CA ALA A 279 0.87 -4.33 21.07
C ALA A 279 -0.63 -4.10 20.76
N ALA A 280 -0.95 -3.09 19.98
CA ALA A 280 -2.32 -2.78 19.58
C ALA A 280 -2.96 -3.91 18.76
N LEU A 281 -2.20 -4.55 17.84
CA LEU A 281 -2.66 -5.72 17.07
C LEU A 281 -2.90 -6.93 17.99
N GLN A 282 -2.02 -7.19 18.95
CA GLN A 282 -2.19 -8.27 19.93
C GLN A 282 -3.42 -8.04 20.80
N ALA A 283 -3.71 -6.78 21.17
CA ALA A 283 -4.88 -6.41 21.94
C ALA A 283 -6.19 -6.40 21.10
N GLY A 284 -6.11 -6.56 19.77
CA GLY A 284 -7.27 -6.55 18.88
C GLY A 284 -7.89 -5.18 18.61
N CYS A 285 -7.22 -4.09 19.00
CA CYS A 285 -7.78 -2.73 18.88
C CYS A 285 -7.99 -2.28 17.43
N PRO A 286 -7.01 -2.40 16.51
CA PRO A 286 -7.23 -2.07 15.09
C PRO A 286 -8.33 -2.92 14.46
N GLN A 287 -8.37 -4.22 14.77
CA GLN A 287 -9.38 -5.15 14.27
C GLN A 287 -10.78 -4.75 14.71
N GLY A 288 -10.98 -4.39 15.97
CA GLY A 288 -12.26 -3.92 16.51
C GLY A 288 -12.74 -2.63 15.83
N GLN A 289 -11.84 -1.67 15.62
CA GLN A 289 -12.17 -0.40 14.94
C GLN A 289 -12.51 -0.61 13.46
N VAL A 290 -11.77 -1.47 12.75
CA VAL A 290 -12.04 -1.82 11.35
C VAL A 290 -13.38 -2.54 11.23
N THR A 291 -13.66 -3.50 12.10
CA THR A 291 -14.93 -4.24 12.13
C THR A 291 -16.13 -3.31 12.31
N ALA A 292 -16.03 -2.33 13.20
CA ALA A 292 -17.11 -1.36 13.43
C ALA A 292 -17.40 -0.52 12.17
N VAL A 293 -16.36 0.00 11.50
CA VAL A 293 -16.52 0.77 10.25
C VAL A 293 -17.03 -0.11 9.11
N SER A 294 -16.53 -1.35 9.00
CA SER A 294 -16.97 -2.33 8.00
C SER A 294 -18.48 -2.63 8.13
N ALA A 295 -18.97 -2.81 9.35
CA ALA A 295 -20.39 -3.03 9.61
C ALA A 295 -21.27 -1.85 9.18
N GLU A 296 -20.85 -0.62 9.48
CA GLU A 296 -21.58 0.59 9.06
C GLU A 296 -21.56 0.76 7.53
N ARG A 297 -20.46 0.48 6.86
CA ARG A 297 -20.36 0.49 5.40
C ARG A 297 -21.26 -0.57 4.76
N ALA A 298 -21.27 -1.80 5.30
CA ALA A 298 -22.15 -2.87 4.83
C ALA A 298 -23.64 -2.47 4.96
N LYS A 299 -24.02 -1.85 6.09
CA LYS A 299 -25.36 -1.30 6.31
C LYS A 299 -25.70 -0.17 5.32
N ALA A 300 -24.75 0.72 5.01
CA ALA A 300 -24.94 1.79 4.03
C ALA A 300 -25.20 1.25 2.63
N TYR A 301 -24.45 0.22 2.19
CA TYR A 301 -24.71 -0.47 0.91
C TYR A 301 -26.06 -1.20 0.90
N ALA A 302 -26.40 -1.93 1.98
CA ALA A 302 -27.67 -2.63 2.08
C ALA A 302 -28.88 -1.67 2.03
N GLN A 303 -28.74 -0.49 2.62
CA GLN A 303 -29.76 0.57 2.62
C GLN A 303 -29.71 1.47 1.37
N ARG A 304 -28.82 1.22 0.43
CA ARG A 304 -28.58 2.06 -0.77
C ARG A 304 -28.23 3.52 -0.45
N ARG A 305 -27.69 3.79 0.73
CA ARG A 305 -27.12 5.10 1.07
C ARG A 305 -25.80 5.30 0.33
N ASP A 306 -25.01 4.22 0.25
CA ASP A 306 -23.83 4.15 -0.62
C ASP A 306 -24.20 3.34 -1.87
N ILE A 307 -23.79 3.86 -3.03
CA ILE A 307 -24.14 3.28 -4.34
C ILE A 307 -22.96 2.45 -4.84
N LEU A 308 -23.23 1.21 -5.23
CA LEU A 308 -22.34 0.35 -5.99
C LEU A 308 -23.03 0.01 -7.31
N VAL A 309 -22.67 0.74 -8.36
CA VAL A 309 -23.27 0.62 -9.71
C VAL A 309 -23.14 -0.81 -10.22
N GLY A 310 -24.21 -1.33 -10.84
CA GLY A 310 -24.26 -2.71 -11.31
C GLY A 310 -24.50 -3.75 -10.20
N THR A 311 -24.61 -3.33 -8.93
CA THR A 311 -24.82 -4.21 -7.77
C THR A 311 -26.09 -3.83 -7.00
N ASN A 312 -26.04 -2.77 -6.18
CA ASN A 312 -27.21 -2.34 -5.40
C ASN A 312 -28.04 -1.24 -6.12
N MET A 313 -27.46 -0.60 -7.15
CA MET A 313 -28.14 0.36 -8.04
C MET A 313 -27.72 0.10 -9.48
N TYR A 314 -28.64 0.39 -10.40
CA TYR A 314 -28.45 0.24 -11.86
C TYR A 314 -27.98 -1.17 -12.29
N PRO A 315 -28.59 -2.27 -11.78
CA PRO A 315 -28.15 -3.61 -12.13
C PRO A 315 -28.49 -3.95 -13.59
N THR A 316 -27.60 -4.72 -14.23
CA THR A 316 -27.90 -5.34 -15.53
C THR A 316 -28.59 -6.68 -15.27
N VAL A 317 -29.92 -6.73 -15.39
CA VAL A 317 -30.75 -7.90 -15.04
C VAL A 317 -30.34 -9.17 -15.81
N ALA A 318 -29.82 -9.02 -17.02
CA ALA A 318 -29.39 -10.13 -17.86
C ALA A 318 -27.93 -10.56 -17.63
N ALA A 319 -27.15 -9.80 -16.84
CA ALA A 319 -25.75 -10.15 -16.58
C ALA A 319 -25.66 -11.34 -15.65
N LYS A 320 -24.85 -12.34 -16.03
CA LYS A 320 -24.50 -13.44 -15.15
C LYS A 320 -23.36 -13.00 -14.25
N PRO A 321 -23.40 -13.31 -12.93
CA PRO A 321 -22.23 -13.09 -12.05
C PRO A 321 -20.99 -13.81 -12.59
N LEU A 322 -19.81 -13.24 -12.33
CA LEU A 322 -18.56 -13.94 -12.59
C LEU A 322 -18.55 -15.25 -11.82
N ALA A 323 -18.29 -16.32 -12.53
CA ALA A 323 -18.02 -17.62 -11.91
C ALA A 323 -16.55 -17.63 -11.40
N PRO A 324 -16.31 -18.33 -10.27
CA PRO A 324 -14.98 -18.54 -9.72
C PRO A 324 -14.06 -19.33 -10.66
#